data_a6cdc2ebd56a8e9225b0c6b7cc26c430
#
_entry.id   a6cdc2ebd56a8e9225b0c6b7cc26c430
#
_cell.length_a   1.000
_cell.length_b   1.000
_cell.length_c   1.000
_cell.angle_alpha   90.00
_cell.angle_beta   90.00
_cell.angle_gamma   90.00
#
_symmetry.space_group_name_H-M   'P 1'
#
loop_
_entity.id
_entity.type
_entity.pdbx_description
1 polymer ?
#
loop_
_entity_poly.entity_id
_entity_poly.type
_entity_poly.pdbx_seq_one_letter_code
_entity_poly.pdbx_strand_id
1 'polypeptide(L)'
;IKVCSPISAQAILESGWGESRLAKDYHNYFGLKCGTKWQGKSVNLATWEEYEAGTAMVISDYFRIFDNMEEGVKGYFELLQLPRYQNLKGITEPGRYLETIWADGYATSSVYVQKNMELIEQYQLMKYDENASGRSAQDVLNVMRSWIGYSEANGKFRQIIDLYNSYLPLARGYAVQYTDF
;
A
#
# COMPACT_ATOMS: atom_id res chain seq x y z
N ILE A 1 10.43 -12.39 -0.21
CA ILE A 1 10.60 -10.92 -0.19
C ILE A 1 11.48 -10.56 1.00
N LYS A 2 12.32 -9.51 0.87
CA LYS A 2 13.30 -9.11 1.89
C LYS A 2 12.98 -7.76 2.55
N VAL A 3 11.99 -7.05 2.05
CA VAL A 3 11.57 -5.73 2.55
C VAL A 3 10.09 -5.74 2.94
N CYS A 4 9.75 -5.08 4.03
CA CYS A 4 8.38 -4.91 4.53
C CYS A 4 7.87 -3.49 4.25
N SER A 5 8.75 -2.49 4.33
CA SER A 5 8.40 -1.08 4.19
C SER A 5 7.66 -0.75 2.88
N PRO A 6 8.10 -1.19 1.68
CA PRO A 6 7.38 -0.87 0.45
C PRO A 6 6.02 -1.57 0.36
N ILE A 7 5.90 -2.79 0.88
CA ILE A 7 4.62 -3.51 0.90
C ILE A 7 3.63 -2.80 1.83
N SER A 8 4.10 -2.33 2.98
CA SER A 8 3.26 -1.56 3.91
C SER A 8 2.83 -0.22 3.31
N ALA A 9 3.74 0.50 2.63
CA ALA A 9 3.41 1.74 1.92
C ALA A 9 2.37 1.50 0.81
N GLN A 10 2.53 0.44 0.03
CA GLN A 10 1.54 0.03 -0.98
C GLN A 10 0.17 -0.22 -0.35
N ALA A 11 0.10 -0.97 0.75
CA ALA A 11 -1.17 -1.22 1.44
C ALA A 11 -1.82 0.09 1.92
N ILE A 12 -1.04 1.01 2.48
CA ILE A 12 -1.51 2.33 2.92
C ILE A 12 -2.03 3.15 1.73
N LEU A 13 -1.25 3.25 0.65
CA LEU A 13 -1.59 4.04 -0.53
C LEU A 13 -2.85 3.52 -1.23
N GLU A 14 -2.88 2.22 -1.53
CA GLU A 14 -3.97 1.58 -2.28
C GLU A 14 -5.28 1.53 -1.51
N SER A 15 -5.21 1.41 -0.19
CA SER A 15 -6.40 1.31 0.66
C SER A 15 -6.85 2.63 1.27
N GLY A 16 -6.07 3.72 1.12
CA GLY A 16 -6.32 4.96 1.86
C GLY A 16 -6.39 4.69 3.36
N TRP A 17 -5.33 4.10 3.95
CA TRP A 17 -5.28 3.70 5.36
C TRP A 17 -6.34 2.67 5.77
N GLY A 18 -6.80 1.86 4.83
CA GLY A 18 -7.87 0.89 5.05
C GLY A 18 -9.28 1.48 4.98
N GLU A 19 -9.39 2.78 4.68
CA GLU A 19 -10.66 3.51 4.66
C GLU A 19 -11.40 3.40 3.31
N SER A 20 -10.72 2.99 2.24
CA SER A 20 -11.38 2.80 0.95
C SER A 20 -12.49 1.74 1.05
N ARG A 21 -13.54 1.89 0.23
CA ARG A 21 -14.60 0.90 0.14
C ARG A 21 -14.07 -0.50 -0.16
N LEU A 22 -13.07 -0.60 -1.02
CA LEU A 22 -12.45 -1.87 -1.40
C LEU A 22 -11.76 -2.56 -0.20
N ALA A 23 -11.14 -1.78 0.67
CA ALA A 23 -10.51 -2.30 1.89
C ALA A 23 -11.53 -2.64 2.98
N LYS A 24 -12.48 -1.71 3.27
CA LYS A 24 -13.46 -1.86 4.34
C LYS A 24 -14.43 -3.01 4.12
N ASP A 25 -15.05 -3.03 2.93
CA ASP A 25 -16.15 -3.95 2.64
C ASP A 25 -15.66 -5.30 2.09
N TYR A 26 -14.45 -5.32 1.50
CA TYR A 26 -13.98 -6.47 0.74
C TYR A 26 -12.57 -6.95 1.11
N HIS A 27 -11.94 -6.36 2.13
CA HIS A 27 -10.61 -6.72 2.65
C HIS A 27 -9.50 -6.77 1.59
N ASN A 28 -9.65 -6.00 0.51
CA ASN A 28 -8.67 -5.88 -0.57
C ASN A 28 -7.87 -4.58 -0.40
N TYR A 29 -6.79 -4.66 0.34
CA TYR A 29 -5.94 -3.52 0.73
C TYR A 29 -4.91 -3.13 -0.34
N PHE A 30 -4.77 -3.94 -1.37
CA PHE A 30 -3.73 -3.79 -2.40
C PHE A 30 -4.32 -3.52 -3.80
N GLY A 31 -5.61 -3.24 -3.91
CA GLY A 31 -6.24 -2.98 -5.19
C GLY A 31 -6.19 -4.18 -6.15
N LEU A 32 -6.19 -5.42 -5.63
CA LEU A 32 -6.00 -6.62 -6.45
C LEU A 32 -7.18 -6.85 -7.40
N LYS A 33 -6.90 -6.72 -8.70
CA LYS A 33 -7.86 -7.04 -9.76
C LYS A 33 -7.98 -8.55 -9.97
N CYS A 34 -9.14 -8.99 -10.48
CA CYS A 34 -9.38 -10.41 -10.75
C CYS A 34 -8.48 -10.96 -11.84
N GLY A 35 -8.26 -10.18 -12.91
CA GLY A 35 -7.62 -10.70 -14.11
C GLY A 35 -8.43 -11.86 -14.71
N THR A 36 -7.78 -12.70 -15.53
CA THR A 36 -8.45 -13.79 -16.26
C THR A 36 -8.50 -15.12 -15.51
N LYS A 37 -7.72 -15.28 -14.42
CA LYS A 37 -7.54 -16.56 -13.72
C LYS A 37 -8.21 -16.64 -12.35
N TRP A 38 -8.74 -15.51 -11.86
CA TRP A 38 -9.39 -15.48 -10.55
C TRP A 38 -10.72 -16.25 -10.58
N GLN A 39 -10.91 -17.17 -9.63
CA GLN A 39 -12.12 -17.97 -9.48
C GLN A 39 -12.89 -17.66 -8.18
N GLY A 40 -12.37 -16.74 -7.36
CA GLY A 40 -13.00 -16.34 -6.10
C GLY A 40 -14.08 -15.27 -6.27
N LYS A 41 -14.62 -14.79 -5.16
CA LYS A 41 -15.59 -13.70 -5.13
C LYS A 41 -14.99 -12.42 -5.72
N SER A 42 -15.82 -11.63 -6.40
CA SER A 42 -15.41 -10.39 -7.04
C SER A 42 -16.47 -9.30 -6.93
N VAL A 43 -16.04 -8.06 -7.00
CA VAL A 43 -16.89 -6.86 -7.06
C VAL A 43 -16.45 -5.99 -8.24
N ASN A 44 -17.42 -5.43 -8.95
CA ASN A 44 -17.16 -4.44 -9.99
C ASN A 44 -17.21 -3.04 -9.38
N LEU A 45 -16.11 -2.29 -9.47
CA LEU A 45 -15.99 -0.94 -8.95
C LEU A 45 -15.35 -0.01 -9.98
N ALA A 46 -15.74 1.27 -9.94
CA ALA A 46 -15.04 2.31 -10.67
C ALA A 46 -13.63 2.52 -10.08
N THR A 47 -12.65 2.66 -10.95
CA THR A 47 -11.25 2.94 -10.59
C THR A 47 -10.66 3.95 -11.55
N TRP A 48 -9.57 4.60 -11.13
CA TRP A 48 -8.81 5.53 -11.94
C TRP A 48 -7.58 4.81 -12.49
N GLU A 49 -7.37 4.92 -13.80
CA GLU A 49 -6.18 4.40 -14.49
C GLU A 49 -5.51 5.51 -15.27
N GLU A 50 -4.20 5.56 -15.23
CA GLU A 50 -3.37 6.48 -16.01
C GLU A 50 -2.80 5.71 -17.22
N TYR A 51 -3.27 6.03 -18.41
CA TYR A 51 -2.81 5.41 -19.67
C TYR A 51 -1.69 6.22 -20.34
N GLU A 52 -1.72 7.55 -20.15
CA GLU A 52 -0.67 8.47 -20.55
C GLU A 52 -0.34 9.36 -19.37
N ALA A 53 0.91 9.73 -19.19
CA ALA A 53 1.36 10.51 -18.05
C ALA A 53 0.51 11.79 -17.87
N GLY A 54 -0.13 11.92 -16.72
CA GLY A 54 -1.02 13.03 -16.37
C GLY A 54 -2.45 12.92 -16.90
N THR A 55 -2.82 11.84 -17.61
CA THR A 55 -4.18 11.61 -18.11
C THR A 55 -4.82 10.42 -17.41
N ALA A 56 -5.63 10.69 -16.39
CA ALA A 56 -6.38 9.66 -15.67
C ALA A 56 -7.79 9.48 -16.24
N MET A 57 -8.20 8.23 -16.41
CA MET A 57 -9.55 7.87 -16.85
C MET A 57 -10.25 7.02 -15.79
N VAL A 58 -11.56 7.25 -15.64
CA VAL A 58 -12.41 6.36 -14.82
C VAL A 58 -12.82 5.18 -15.65
N ILE A 59 -12.49 3.99 -15.17
CA ILE A 59 -12.96 2.73 -15.76
C ILE A 59 -13.64 1.87 -14.70
N SER A 60 -14.41 0.88 -15.12
CA SER A 60 -14.92 -0.16 -14.21
C SER A 60 -14.09 -1.42 -14.35
N ASP A 61 -13.69 -1.99 -13.23
CA ASP A 61 -12.93 -3.23 -13.21
C ASP A 61 -13.39 -4.17 -12.08
N TYR A 62 -13.08 -5.45 -12.22
CA TYR A 62 -13.40 -6.46 -11.23
C TYR A 62 -12.25 -6.65 -10.25
N PHE A 63 -12.54 -6.43 -8.97
CA PHE A 63 -11.60 -6.59 -7.86
C PHE A 63 -11.90 -7.84 -7.05
N ARG A 64 -10.85 -8.45 -6.51
CA ARG A 64 -10.96 -9.63 -5.64
C ARG A 64 -11.61 -9.24 -4.32
N ILE A 65 -12.46 -10.12 -3.80
CA ILE A 65 -13.04 -10.05 -2.45
C ILE A 65 -12.34 -11.09 -1.59
N PHE A 66 -11.97 -10.70 -0.37
CA PHE A 66 -11.40 -11.58 0.64
C PHE A 66 -12.28 -11.61 1.88
N ASP A 67 -12.22 -12.69 2.65
CA ASP A 67 -13.10 -12.86 3.81
C ASP A 67 -12.58 -12.09 5.05
N ASN A 68 -11.29 -11.75 5.09
CA ASN A 68 -10.64 -10.99 6.16
C ASN A 68 -9.32 -10.37 5.66
N MET A 69 -8.67 -9.57 6.55
CA MET A 69 -7.40 -8.92 6.26
C MET A 69 -6.29 -9.92 5.93
N GLU A 70 -6.22 -11.02 6.66
CA GLU A 70 -5.22 -12.07 6.50
C GLU A 70 -5.27 -12.66 5.08
N GLU A 71 -6.47 -12.97 4.60
CA GLU A 71 -6.66 -13.48 3.24
C GLU A 71 -6.34 -12.42 2.19
N GLY A 72 -6.64 -11.14 2.46
CA GLY A 72 -6.26 -10.02 1.58
C GLY A 72 -4.74 -9.88 1.41
N VAL A 73 -4.00 -9.94 2.53
CA VAL A 73 -2.53 -9.90 2.52
C VAL A 73 -1.96 -11.15 1.86
N LYS A 74 -2.49 -12.33 2.17
CA LYS A 74 -2.10 -13.58 1.52
C LYS A 74 -2.30 -13.50 0.02
N GLY A 75 -3.44 -12.96 -0.44
CA GLY A 75 -3.73 -12.77 -1.86
C GLY A 75 -2.71 -11.89 -2.57
N TYR A 76 -2.17 -10.87 -1.90
CA TYR A 76 -1.05 -10.08 -2.42
C TYR A 76 0.22 -10.92 -2.57
N PHE A 77 0.61 -11.70 -1.55
CA PHE A 77 1.79 -12.58 -1.64
C PHE A 77 1.62 -13.69 -2.69
N GLU A 78 0.40 -14.18 -2.91
CA GLU A 78 0.09 -15.12 -4.00
C GLU A 78 0.26 -14.45 -5.37
N LEU A 79 -0.17 -13.19 -5.54
CA LEU A 79 0.10 -12.41 -6.75
C LEU A 79 1.61 -12.33 -7.04
N LEU A 80 2.43 -12.10 -6.02
CA LEU A 80 3.89 -12.02 -6.17
C LEU A 80 4.55 -13.37 -6.57
N GLN A 81 3.82 -14.50 -6.55
CA GLN A 81 4.32 -15.76 -7.08
C GLN A 81 4.22 -15.86 -8.61
N LEU A 82 3.51 -14.95 -9.26
CA LEU A 82 3.44 -14.93 -10.72
C LEU A 82 4.84 -14.74 -11.34
N PRO A 83 5.11 -15.36 -12.50
CA PRO A 83 6.44 -15.30 -13.15
C PRO A 83 6.99 -13.87 -13.31
N ARG A 84 6.12 -12.91 -13.62
CA ARG A 84 6.53 -11.51 -13.85
C ARG A 84 7.06 -10.79 -12.61
N TYR A 85 6.77 -11.28 -11.40
CA TYR A 85 7.22 -10.69 -10.13
C TYR A 85 8.36 -11.48 -9.46
N GLN A 86 8.93 -12.49 -10.13
CA GLN A 86 10.00 -13.31 -9.54
C GLN A 86 11.32 -12.54 -9.39
N ASN A 87 11.51 -11.46 -10.15
CA ASN A 87 12.62 -10.52 -10.06
C ASN A 87 12.63 -9.69 -8.76
N LEU A 88 11.51 -9.65 -8.02
CA LEU A 88 11.44 -9.02 -6.69
C LEU A 88 12.14 -9.81 -5.59
N LYS A 89 12.45 -11.09 -5.85
CA LYS A 89 13.13 -11.94 -4.88
C LYS A 89 14.55 -11.45 -4.62
N GLY A 90 14.88 -11.29 -3.34
CA GLY A 90 16.22 -10.89 -2.92
C GLY A 90 16.47 -9.38 -2.92
N ILE A 91 15.57 -8.55 -3.43
CA ILE A 91 15.69 -7.09 -3.33
C ILE A 91 15.59 -6.68 -1.85
N THR A 92 16.57 -5.88 -1.40
CA THR A 92 16.68 -5.35 -0.04
C THR A 92 16.43 -3.85 0.04
N GLU A 93 16.46 -3.15 -1.10
CA GLU A 93 16.27 -1.71 -1.18
C GLU A 93 14.82 -1.38 -1.52
N PRO A 94 14.08 -0.63 -0.66
CA PRO A 94 12.66 -0.32 -0.86
C PRO A 94 12.38 0.39 -2.20
N GLY A 95 13.21 1.38 -2.56
CA GLY A 95 13.04 2.10 -3.83
C GLY A 95 13.15 1.18 -5.02
N ARG A 96 14.17 0.33 -5.04
CA ARG A 96 14.36 -0.67 -6.12
C ARG A 96 13.21 -1.67 -6.18
N TYR A 97 12.66 -2.07 -5.04
CA TYR A 97 11.48 -2.93 -5.01
C TYR A 97 10.29 -2.26 -5.70
N LEU A 98 10.03 -0.98 -5.36
CA LEU A 98 8.91 -0.21 -5.92
C LEU A 98 9.10 0.06 -7.42
N GLU A 99 10.29 0.41 -7.85
CA GLU A 99 10.60 0.57 -9.28
C GLU A 99 10.39 -0.72 -10.06
N THR A 100 10.85 -1.85 -9.51
CA THR A 100 10.72 -3.15 -10.15
C THR A 100 9.26 -3.57 -10.28
N ILE A 101 8.48 -3.51 -9.19
CA ILE A 101 7.07 -3.93 -9.21
C ILE A 101 6.22 -3.00 -10.11
N TRP A 102 6.54 -1.71 -10.16
CA TRP A 102 5.90 -0.76 -11.06
C TRP A 102 6.22 -1.07 -12.53
N ALA A 103 7.49 -1.32 -12.85
CA ALA A 103 7.92 -1.72 -14.21
C ALA A 103 7.29 -3.05 -14.65
N ASP A 104 7.00 -3.94 -13.72
CA ASP A 104 6.27 -5.19 -13.96
C ASP A 104 4.75 -4.98 -14.16
N GLY A 105 4.28 -3.74 -14.16
CA GLY A 105 2.90 -3.38 -14.44
C GLY A 105 1.93 -3.60 -13.28
N TYR A 106 2.39 -3.44 -12.04
CA TYR A 106 1.52 -3.48 -10.86
C TYR A 106 0.59 -2.27 -10.79
N ALA A 107 1.10 -1.09 -11.10
CA ALA A 107 0.37 0.18 -11.12
C ALA A 107 0.68 0.98 -12.39
N THR A 108 -0.27 1.81 -12.81
CA THR A 108 -0.17 2.63 -14.03
C THR A 108 0.31 4.06 -13.75
N SER A 109 0.14 4.55 -12.52
CA SER A 109 0.48 5.93 -12.14
C SER A 109 1.98 6.22 -12.25
N SER A 110 2.32 7.28 -12.96
CA SER A 110 3.70 7.76 -13.14
C SER A 110 4.37 8.22 -11.84
N VAL A 111 3.58 8.60 -10.83
CA VAL A 111 4.06 9.05 -9.50
C VAL A 111 4.00 7.94 -8.45
N TYR A 112 3.74 6.70 -8.84
CA TYR A 112 3.54 5.58 -7.93
C TYR A 112 4.73 5.33 -7.00
N VAL A 113 5.93 5.26 -7.56
CA VAL A 113 7.17 5.03 -6.80
C VAL A 113 7.41 6.17 -5.82
N GLN A 114 7.29 7.41 -6.30
CA GLN A 114 7.49 8.61 -5.48
C GLN A 114 6.54 8.62 -4.28
N LYS A 115 5.23 8.44 -4.49
CA LYS A 115 4.23 8.45 -3.40
C LYS A 115 4.49 7.37 -2.34
N ASN A 116 4.88 6.18 -2.77
CA ASN A 116 5.22 5.11 -1.83
C ASN A 116 6.50 5.43 -1.04
N MET A 117 7.53 6.01 -1.68
CA MET A 117 8.74 6.42 -0.98
C MET A 117 8.47 7.54 0.02
N GLU A 118 7.63 8.51 -0.32
CA GLU A 118 7.19 9.57 0.60
C GLU A 118 6.51 8.97 1.85
N LEU A 119 5.65 7.96 1.69
CA LEU A 119 5.04 7.24 2.81
C LEU A 119 6.07 6.49 3.65
N ILE A 120 7.04 5.83 3.02
CA ILE A 120 8.11 5.12 3.74
C ILE A 120 8.90 6.09 4.62
N GLU A 121 9.29 7.23 4.09
CA GLU A 121 10.03 8.25 4.83
C GLU A 121 9.16 8.89 5.91
N GLN A 122 7.98 9.38 5.55
CA GLN A 122 7.07 10.10 6.44
C GLN A 122 6.71 9.28 7.68
N TYR A 123 6.47 7.98 7.50
CA TYR A 123 6.04 7.09 8.59
C TYR A 123 7.16 6.16 9.10
N GLN A 124 8.39 6.40 8.64
CA GLN A 124 9.58 5.64 9.06
C GLN A 124 9.40 4.13 8.96
N LEU A 125 8.80 3.68 7.86
CA LEU A 125 8.47 2.28 7.68
C LEU A 125 9.71 1.39 7.55
N MET A 126 10.89 1.94 7.23
CA MET A 126 12.15 1.21 7.12
C MET A 126 12.55 0.50 8.43
N LYS A 127 12.11 1.01 9.60
CA LYS A 127 12.34 0.33 10.89
C LYS A 127 11.82 -1.12 10.90
N TYR A 128 10.85 -1.43 10.05
CA TYR A 128 10.32 -2.79 9.92
C TYR A 128 11.16 -3.68 9.00
N ASP A 129 12.17 -3.13 8.33
CA ASP A 129 13.10 -3.88 7.48
C ASP A 129 14.36 -4.33 8.24
N GLU A 130 14.69 -3.72 9.37
CA GLU A 130 15.95 -3.92 10.08
C GLU A 130 16.11 -5.31 10.72
N ASN A 131 15.02 -6.02 11.01
CA ASN A 131 15.02 -7.28 11.77
C ASN A 131 14.81 -8.54 10.93
N ALA A 132 15.15 -8.53 9.63
CA ALA A 132 14.68 -9.56 8.73
C ALA A 132 15.71 -10.58 8.27
N SER A 133 15.52 -11.81 8.69
CA SER A 133 16.04 -13.00 8.00
C SER A 133 15.16 -13.44 6.78
N GLY A 134 14.04 -12.80 6.57
CA GLY A 134 13.05 -12.98 5.49
C GLY A 134 11.69 -12.45 5.93
N ARG A 135 10.96 -11.75 5.04
CA ARG A 135 9.66 -11.17 5.37
C ARG A 135 8.53 -12.10 5.00
N SER A 136 7.66 -12.33 5.96
CA SER A 136 6.43 -13.10 5.79
C SER A 136 5.22 -12.20 5.62
N ALA A 137 4.10 -12.77 5.17
CA ALA A 137 2.82 -12.10 5.20
C ALA A 137 2.45 -11.62 6.62
N GLN A 138 2.90 -12.34 7.67
CA GLN A 138 2.64 -11.99 9.06
C GLN A 138 3.32 -10.68 9.48
N ASP A 139 4.53 -10.40 8.99
CA ASP A 139 5.22 -9.14 9.31
C ASP A 139 4.46 -7.96 8.70
N VAL A 140 4.02 -8.08 7.45
CA VAL A 140 3.18 -7.07 6.79
C VAL A 140 1.85 -6.89 7.53
N LEU A 141 1.19 -7.97 7.92
CA LEU A 141 -0.05 -7.93 8.72
C LEU A 141 0.13 -7.17 10.04
N ASN A 142 1.22 -7.40 10.75
CA ASN A 142 1.51 -6.72 12.01
C ASN A 142 1.66 -5.20 11.81
N VAL A 143 2.34 -4.79 10.74
CA VAL A 143 2.46 -3.37 10.38
C VAL A 143 1.10 -2.80 9.99
N MET A 144 0.34 -3.47 9.11
CA MET A 144 -0.98 -3.02 8.69
C MET A 144 -1.94 -2.87 9.88
N ARG A 145 -1.98 -3.84 10.81
CA ARG A 145 -2.81 -3.75 12.01
C ARG A 145 -2.45 -2.57 12.91
N SER A 146 -1.21 -2.12 12.89
CA SER A 146 -0.79 -0.95 13.68
C SER A 146 -1.20 0.39 13.04
N TRP A 147 -1.42 0.43 11.72
CA TRP A 147 -1.70 1.66 10.97
C TRP A 147 -3.10 1.72 10.33
N ILE A 148 -3.64 0.60 9.88
CA ILE A 148 -4.98 0.54 9.26
C ILE A 148 -6.06 0.90 10.28
N GLY A 149 -7.02 1.72 9.85
CA GLY A 149 -8.09 2.24 10.70
C GLY A 149 -7.70 3.49 11.48
N TYR A 150 -6.57 4.13 11.16
CA TYR A 150 -6.28 5.48 11.61
C TYR A 150 -7.12 6.46 10.80
N SER A 151 -8.09 7.09 11.44
CA SER A 151 -8.99 8.04 10.79
C SER A 151 -9.32 9.19 11.73
N GLU A 152 -9.83 10.27 11.17
CA GLU A 152 -10.33 11.42 11.93
C GLU A 152 -11.47 10.99 12.88
N ALA A 153 -12.38 10.16 12.40
CA ALA A 153 -13.55 9.70 13.15
C ALA A 153 -13.21 8.98 14.47
N ASN A 154 -12.09 8.25 14.52
CA ASN A 154 -11.64 7.55 15.74
C ASN A 154 -10.50 8.28 16.48
N GLY A 155 -10.10 9.46 16.02
CA GLY A 155 -9.05 10.27 16.61
C GLY A 155 -7.62 9.70 16.50
N LYS A 156 -7.45 8.52 15.91
CA LYS A 156 -6.11 7.90 15.80
C LYS A 156 -5.21 8.60 14.80
N PHE A 157 -5.79 9.35 13.83
CA PHE A 157 -5.03 10.21 12.93
C PHE A 157 -4.10 11.18 13.66
N ARG A 158 -4.46 11.61 14.88
CA ARG A 158 -3.63 12.49 15.72
C ARG A 158 -2.27 11.90 16.01
N GLN A 159 -2.19 10.59 16.25
CA GLN A 159 -0.92 9.90 16.47
C GLN A 159 0.00 9.99 15.25
N ILE A 160 -0.57 9.98 14.05
CA ILE A 160 0.17 10.16 12.79
C ILE A 160 0.69 11.60 12.70
N ILE A 161 -0.17 12.59 12.98
CA ILE A 161 0.20 14.02 12.97
C ILE A 161 1.25 14.30 14.03
N ASP A 162 1.10 13.77 15.23
CA ASP A 162 2.07 13.94 16.32
C ASP A 162 3.42 13.34 15.95
N LEU A 163 3.42 12.14 15.36
CA LEU A 163 4.62 11.49 14.85
C LEU A 163 5.26 12.34 13.74
N TYR A 164 4.48 12.81 12.77
CA TYR A 164 4.94 13.67 11.69
C TYR A 164 5.56 14.96 12.24
N ASN A 165 4.87 15.65 13.14
CA ASN A 165 5.35 16.89 13.74
C ASN A 165 6.59 16.68 14.62
N SER A 166 6.80 15.51 15.20
CA SER A 166 8.01 15.21 15.99
C SER A 166 9.28 15.11 15.13
N TYR A 167 9.15 14.75 13.86
CA TYR A 167 10.29 14.52 12.96
C TYR A 167 10.52 15.62 11.92
N LEU A 168 9.47 16.31 11.47
CA LEU A 168 9.53 17.23 10.33
C LEU A 168 9.08 18.68 10.60
N PRO A 169 9.11 19.23 11.85
CA PRO A 169 8.66 20.59 12.08
C PRO A 169 9.52 21.64 11.32
N LEU A 170 10.73 21.26 10.90
CA LEU A 170 11.69 22.16 10.27
C LEU A 170 11.68 22.11 8.73
N ALA A 171 11.23 21.03 8.13
CA ALA A 171 11.27 20.84 6.66
C ALA A 171 10.28 21.76 5.93
N ARG A 172 9.16 22.14 6.55
CA ARG A 172 8.12 23.04 6.00
C ARG A 172 8.03 24.40 6.68
N GLY A 173 8.78 24.60 7.77
CA GLY A 173 8.73 25.85 8.57
C GLY A 173 7.49 25.97 9.47
N TYR A 174 6.59 24.98 9.49
CA TYR A 174 5.42 24.94 10.39
C TYR A 174 5.00 23.48 10.69
N ALA A 175 4.37 23.27 11.84
CA ALA A 175 3.76 22.01 12.20
C ALA A 175 2.38 21.87 11.52
N VAL A 176 2.04 20.63 11.10
CA VAL A 176 0.71 20.32 10.58
C VAL A 176 -0.31 20.42 11.71
N GLN A 177 -1.43 21.09 11.43
CA GLN A 177 -2.52 21.22 12.38
C GLN A 177 -3.51 20.07 12.23
N TYR A 178 -4.22 19.73 13.31
CA TYR A 178 -5.25 18.68 13.28
C TYR A 178 -6.44 19.02 12.37
N THR A 179 -6.56 20.26 11.95
CA THR A 179 -7.62 20.77 11.06
C THR A 179 -7.22 20.76 9.59
N ASP A 180 -6.02 20.31 9.25
CA ASP A 180 -5.52 20.29 7.88
C ASP A 180 -5.91 19.01 7.11
N PHE A 181 -6.79 18.15 7.71
CA PHE A 181 -7.23 16.87 7.18
C PHE A 181 -8.75 16.75 7.13
#